data_7fd62dcfceebce65051cecabf860bc20
#
_entry.id   7fd62dcfceebce65051cecabf860bc20
#
_cell.length_a   1.000
_cell.length_b   1.000
_cell.length_c   1.000
_cell.angle_alpha   90.00
_cell.angle_beta   90.00
_cell.angle_gamma   90.00
#
_symmetry.space_group_name_H-M   'P 1'
#
loop_
_entity.id
_entity.type
_entity.pdbx_description
1 polymer ?
#
loop_
_entity_poly.entity_id
_entity_poly.type
_entity_poly.pdbx_seq_one_letter_code
_entity_poly.pdbx_strand_id
1 'polypeptide(L)'
;DWASHQIEHELSAFYDCAHGAGLAVVLPAWMEYVCSHDVNRFARFAVNVFGCEMDYARPERTAHNGIQRLRDFFRSLGMPGTLEELGGKGEDIPAMAAHRGEKPGGFPFGGFVKIGPEEMEEILRRCQG
;
A
#
# COMPACT_ATOMS: atom_id res chain seq x y z
N ASP A 1 -6.38 -8.16 4.66
CA ASP A 1 -7.36 -7.19 4.17
C ASP A 1 -7.28 -7.07 2.67
N TRP A 2 -8.43 -6.99 1.99
CA TRP A 2 -8.51 -6.95 0.54
C TRP A 2 -8.33 -5.55 -0.05
N ALA A 3 -8.19 -4.51 0.76
CA ALA A 3 -8.08 -3.14 0.26
C ALA A 3 -6.89 -2.97 -0.69
N SER A 4 -5.71 -3.47 -0.31
CA SER A 4 -4.53 -3.38 -1.17
C SER A 4 -4.71 -4.17 -2.46
N HIS A 5 -5.37 -5.33 -2.43
CA HIS A 5 -5.68 -6.11 -3.62
C HIS A 5 -6.61 -5.36 -4.56
N GLN A 6 -7.62 -4.68 -4.03
CA GLN A 6 -8.58 -3.93 -4.83
C GLN A 6 -7.93 -2.73 -5.51
N ILE A 7 -7.01 -2.06 -4.82
CA ILE A 7 -6.22 -0.98 -5.43
C ILE A 7 -5.30 -1.54 -6.51
N GLU A 8 -4.65 -2.68 -6.22
CA GLU A 8 -3.75 -3.33 -7.18
C GLU A 8 -4.48 -3.76 -8.47
N HIS A 9 -5.74 -4.17 -8.37
CA HIS A 9 -6.53 -4.53 -9.55
C HIS A 9 -6.57 -3.38 -10.57
N GLU A 10 -6.60 -2.13 -10.09
CA GLU A 10 -6.56 -0.98 -10.99
C GLU A 10 -5.19 -0.81 -11.64
N LEU A 11 -4.11 -1.09 -10.91
CA LEU A 11 -2.77 -1.07 -11.48
C LEU A 11 -2.62 -2.12 -12.57
N SER A 12 -3.10 -3.34 -12.33
CA SER A 12 -3.07 -4.40 -13.33
C SER A 12 -3.91 -4.06 -14.56
N ALA A 13 -5.06 -3.43 -14.36
CA ALA A 13 -5.94 -3.03 -15.47
C ALA A 13 -5.33 -1.90 -16.30
N PHE A 14 -4.68 -0.93 -15.68
CA PHE A 14 -4.12 0.23 -16.37
C PHE A 14 -2.76 -0.05 -17.00
N TYR A 15 -1.94 -0.88 -16.36
CA TYR A 15 -0.53 -1.05 -16.74
C TYR A 15 -0.17 -2.47 -17.15
N ASP A 16 -1.13 -3.38 -17.14
CA ASP A 16 -0.91 -4.79 -17.49
C ASP A 16 0.29 -5.40 -16.75
N CYS A 17 0.45 -5.05 -15.48
CA CYS A 17 1.52 -5.56 -14.64
C CYS A 17 1.12 -6.87 -13.94
N ALA A 18 2.11 -7.66 -13.55
CA ALA A 18 1.85 -8.85 -12.75
C ALA A 18 1.28 -8.47 -11.37
N HIS A 19 0.30 -9.24 -10.89
CA HIS A 19 -0.38 -8.96 -9.62
C HIS A 19 0.59 -8.83 -8.44
N GLY A 20 1.57 -9.73 -8.34
CA GLY A 20 2.58 -9.67 -7.28
C GLY A 20 3.43 -8.41 -7.32
N ALA A 21 3.79 -7.96 -8.53
CA ALA A 21 4.55 -6.72 -8.71
C ALA A 21 3.72 -5.51 -8.28
N GLY A 22 2.44 -5.46 -8.65
CA GLY A 22 1.53 -4.40 -8.23
C GLY A 22 1.36 -4.38 -6.71
N LEU A 23 1.21 -5.54 -6.08
CA LEU A 23 1.10 -5.63 -4.63
C LEU A 23 2.36 -5.18 -3.91
N ALA A 24 3.55 -5.46 -4.45
CA ALA A 24 4.80 -5.00 -3.85
C ALA A 24 4.87 -3.46 -3.77
N VAL A 25 4.21 -2.78 -4.68
CA VAL A 25 4.13 -1.31 -4.69
C VAL A 25 3.02 -0.82 -3.74
N VAL A 26 1.83 -1.40 -3.83
CA VAL A 26 0.63 -0.91 -3.11
C VAL A 26 0.64 -1.29 -1.63
N LEU A 27 1.05 -2.52 -1.29
CA LEU A 27 0.91 -3.01 0.08
C LEU A 27 1.64 -2.15 1.11
N PRO A 28 2.93 -1.80 0.93
CA PRO A 28 3.60 -0.93 1.89
C PRO A 28 2.97 0.46 1.98
N ALA A 29 2.52 1.01 0.86
CA ALA A 29 1.87 2.32 0.83
C ALA A 29 0.54 2.30 1.58
N TRP A 30 -0.26 1.25 1.41
CA TRP A 30 -1.49 1.06 2.17
C TRP A 30 -1.21 0.90 3.67
N MET A 31 -0.22 0.09 4.04
CA MET A 31 0.17 -0.10 5.44
C MET A 31 0.56 1.23 6.07
N GLU A 32 1.35 2.02 5.38
CA GLU A 32 1.78 3.34 5.86
C GLU A 32 0.59 4.28 6.05
N TYR A 33 -0.36 4.26 5.12
CA TYR A 33 -1.55 5.10 5.18
C TYR A 33 -2.44 4.74 6.37
N VAL A 34 -2.68 3.45 6.62
CA VAL A 34 -3.59 2.98 7.66
C VAL A 34 -2.91 2.76 9.01
N CYS A 35 -1.60 2.93 9.09
CA CYS A 35 -0.80 2.62 10.27
C CYS A 35 -1.32 3.33 11.53
N SER A 36 -1.71 4.59 11.41
CA SER A 36 -2.20 5.39 12.54
C SER A 36 -3.50 4.87 13.14
N HIS A 37 -4.24 4.05 12.41
CA HIS A 37 -5.49 3.47 12.89
C HIS A 37 -5.24 2.43 14.01
N ASP A 38 -4.15 1.68 13.92
CA ASP A 38 -3.73 0.74 14.97
C ASP A 38 -2.21 0.57 14.92
N VAL A 39 -1.49 1.52 15.49
CA VAL A 39 -0.03 1.56 15.46
C VAL A 39 0.58 0.28 16.06
N ASN A 40 0.00 -0.21 17.15
CA ASN A 40 0.52 -1.39 17.83
C ASN A 40 0.48 -2.65 16.95
N ARG A 41 -0.52 -2.78 16.09
CA ARG A 41 -0.60 -3.90 15.15
C ARG A 41 0.60 -3.90 14.21
N PHE A 42 0.95 -2.75 13.66
CA PHE A 42 2.07 -2.62 12.73
C PHE A 42 3.42 -2.69 13.45
N ALA A 43 3.49 -2.19 14.67
CA ALA A 43 4.69 -2.36 15.50
C ALA A 43 4.95 -3.84 15.81
N ARG A 44 3.91 -4.60 16.14
CA ARG A 44 4.03 -6.05 16.34
C ARG A 44 4.47 -6.78 15.07
N PHE A 45 3.93 -6.38 13.93
CA PHE A 45 4.38 -6.89 12.64
C PHE A 45 5.87 -6.67 12.46
N ALA A 46 6.36 -5.45 12.73
CA ALA A 46 7.77 -5.10 12.59
C ALA A 46 8.66 -5.98 13.49
N VAL A 47 8.26 -6.18 14.74
CA VAL A 47 9.00 -6.99 15.69
C VAL A 47 8.97 -8.47 15.31
N ASN A 48 7.78 -9.00 15.02
CA ASN A 48 7.59 -10.44 14.84
C ASN A 48 8.09 -10.94 13.49
N VAL A 49 7.98 -10.14 12.43
CA VAL A 49 8.38 -10.55 11.08
C VAL A 49 9.81 -10.18 10.77
N PHE A 50 10.22 -8.95 11.10
CA PHE A 50 11.55 -8.44 10.73
C PHE A 50 12.53 -8.31 11.89
N GLY A 51 12.10 -8.64 13.11
CA GLY A 51 12.98 -8.54 14.27
C GLY A 51 13.36 -7.11 14.63
N CYS A 52 12.54 -6.13 14.28
CA CYS A 52 12.78 -4.74 14.64
C CYS A 52 12.74 -4.59 16.15
N GLU A 53 13.57 -3.69 16.67
CA GLU A 53 13.57 -3.36 18.09
C GLU A 53 12.38 -2.49 18.43
N MET A 54 11.64 -2.85 19.50
CA MET A 54 10.47 -2.08 19.90
C MET A 54 10.88 -0.78 20.59
N ASP A 55 10.42 0.35 20.06
CA ASP A 55 10.52 1.65 20.71
C ASP A 55 9.22 1.89 21.49
N TYR A 56 9.22 1.59 22.78
CA TYR A 56 8.04 1.69 23.61
C TYR A 56 7.55 3.13 23.80
N ALA A 57 8.44 4.10 23.68
CA ALA A 57 8.08 5.51 23.77
C ALA A 57 7.43 6.02 22.47
N ARG A 58 7.82 5.44 21.32
CA ARG A 58 7.35 5.85 20.00
C ARG A 58 7.11 4.63 19.14
N PRO A 59 6.04 3.87 19.41
CA PRO A 59 5.75 2.64 18.65
C PRO A 59 5.53 2.89 17.17
N GLU A 60 5.13 4.09 16.77
CA GLU A 60 5.02 4.48 15.36
C GLU A 60 6.35 4.39 14.62
N ARG A 61 7.48 4.61 15.30
CA ARG A 61 8.80 4.43 14.70
C ARG A 61 9.07 2.97 14.40
N THR A 62 8.71 2.09 15.32
CA THR A 62 8.86 0.64 15.13
C THR A 62 7.99 0.20 13.93
N ALA A 63 6.75 0.67 13.88
CA ALA A 63 5.83 0.36 12.79
C ALA A 63 6.40 0.80 11.43
N HIS A 64 6.88 2.04 11.33
CA HIS A 64 7.46 2.56 10.08
C HIS A 64 8.73 1.82 9.68
N ASN A 65 9.57 1.45 10.66
CA ASN A 65 10.76 0.64 10.38
C ASN A 65 10.37 -0.72 9.78
N GLY A 66 9.32 -1.34 10.28
CA GLY A 66 8.83 -2.61 9.74
C GLY A 66 8.33 -2.46 8.31
N ILE A 67 7.60 -1.40 8.00
CA ILE A 67 7.11 -1.13 6.64
C ILE A 67 8.30 -0.88 5.71
N GLN A 68 9.31 -0.15 6.15
CA GLN A 68 10.52 0.07 5.35
C GLN A 68 11.28 -1.24 5.10
N ARG A 69 11.35 -2.11 6.11
CA ARG A 69 11.96 -3.45 5.94
C ARG A 69 11.20 -4.27 4.91
N LEU A 70 9.88 -4.15 4.87
CA LEU A 70 9.07 -4.83 3.85
C LEU A 70 9.40 -4.31 2.45
N ARG A 71 9.53 -3.00 2.28
CA ARG A 71 9.95 -2.40 1.02
C ARG A 71 11.33 -2.90 0.59
N ASP A 72 12.27 -2.93 1.53
CA ASP A 72 13.64 -3.40 1.26
C ASP A 72 13.64 -4.89 0.87
N PHE A 73 12.80 -5.69 1.51
CA PHE A 73 12.66 -7.10 1.19
C PHE A 73 12.16 -7.30 -0.23
N PHE A 74 11.10 -6.59 -0.63
CA PHE A 74 10.60 -6.66 -2.00
C PHE A 74 11.66 -6.22 -3.00
N ARG A 75 12.39 -5.16 -2.71
CA ARG A 75 13.48 -4.68 -3.57
C ARG A 75 14.58 -5.73 -3.70
N SER A 76 14.90 -6.43 -2.63
CA SER A 76 15.90 -7.50 -2.63
C SER A 76 15.51 -8.67 -3.56
N LEU A 77 14.21 -8.85 -3.79
CA LEU A 77 13.69 -9.86 -4.73
C LEU A 77 13.60 -9.34 -6.17
N GLY A 78 14.05 -8.11 -6.43
CA GLY A 78 13.95 -7.50 -7.74
C GLY A 78 12.58 -6.98 -8.11
N MET A 79 11.69 -6.84 -7.13
CA MET A 79 10.34 -6.33 -7.37
C MET A 79 10.32 -4.80 -7.46
N PRO A 80 9.38 -4.22 -8.23
CA PRO A 80 9.26 -2.76 -8.31
C PRO A 80 8.83 -2.18 -6.95
N GLY A 81 9.24 -0.94 -6.69
CA GLY A 81 8.90 -0.24 -5.46
C GLY A 81 8.04 0.99 -5.68
N THR A 82 7.87 1.44 -6.93
CA THR A 82 7.14 2.65 -7.25
C THR A 82 6.17 2.45 -8.39
N LEU A 83 5.19 3.35 -8.49
CA LEU A 83 4.24 3.38 -9.60
C LEU A 83 4.96 3.50 -10.94
N GLU A 84 5.99 4.35 -11.01
CA GLU A 84 6.75 4.59 -12.23
C GLU A 84 7.51 3.33 -12.68
N GLU A 85 8.01 2.54 -11.75
CA GLU A 85 8.69 1.28 -12.06
C GLU A 85 7.74 0.23 -12.65
N LEU A 86 6.43 0.37 -12.42
CA LEU A 86 5.40 -0.44 -13.07
C LEU A 86 5.03 0.08 -14.46
N GLY A 87 5.60 1.20 -14.89
CA GLY A 87 5.22 1.90 -16.10
C GLY A 87 4.09 2.90 -15.92
N GLY A 88 3.73 3.18 -14.67
CA GLY A 88 2.64 4.07 -14.34
C GLY A 88 3.03 5.54 -14.30
N LYS A 89 2.01 6.38 -14.26
CA LYS A 89 2.16 7.84 -14.21
C LYS A 89 1.22 8.40 -13.15
N GLY A 90 1.69 9.40 -12.40
CA GLY A 90 0.88 10.07 -11.39
C GLY A 90 -0.40 10.69 -11.95
N GLU A 91 -0.38 11.13 -13.20
CA GLU A 91 -1.55 11.71 -13.86
C GLU A 91 -2.69 10.71 -14.06
N ASP A 92 -2.41 9.40 -14.00
CA ASP A 92 -3.43 8.35 -14.12
C ASP A 92 -4.18 8.09 -12.80
N ILE A 93 -3.71 8.61 -11.67
CA ILE A 93 -4.30 8.33 -10.36
C ILE A 93 -5.79 8.69 -10.27
N PRO A 94 -6.23 9.88 -10.69
CA PRO A 94 -7.66 10.19 -10.64
C PRO A 94 -8.51 9.25 -11.51
N ALA A 95 -7.98 8.85 -12.67
CA ALA A 95 -8.68 7.93 -13.56
C ALA A 95 -8.82 6.53 -12.96
N MET A 96 -7.79 6.06 -12.24
CA MET A 96 -7.86 4.76 -11.55
C MET A 96 -8.91 4.77 -10.45
N ALA A 97 -8.98 5.84 -9.66
CA ALA A 97 -10.01 5.98 -8.62
C ALA A 97 -11.41 6.05 -9.23
N ALA A 98 -11.58 6.80 -10.32
CA ALA A 98 -12.86 6.90 -11.02
C ALA A 98 -13.31 5.52 -11.56
N HIS A 99 -12.40 4.77 -12.16
CA HIS A 99 -12.68 3.43 -12.68
C HIS A 99 -13.09 2.49 -11.55
N ARG A 100 -12.45 2.56 -10.39
CA ARG A 100 -12.85 1.75 -9.23
C ARG A 100 -14.27 2.08 -8.80
N GLY A 101 -14.66 3.35 -8.81
CA GLY A 101 -15.99 3.80 -8.44
C GLY A 101 -17.09 3.27 -9.33
N GLU A 102 -16.78 2.93 -10.58
CA GLU A 102 -17.74 2.36 -11.54
C GLU A 102 -17.98 0.87 -11.33
N LYS A 103 -17.12 0.18 -10.60
CA LYS A 103 -17.25 -1.26 -10.35
C LYS A 103 -18.35 -1.55 -9.33
N PRO A 104 -18.98 -2.74 -9.40
CA PRO A 104 -19.92 -3.17 -8.37
C PRO A 104 -19.25 -3.09 -6.99
N GLY A 105 -19.95 -2.49 -6.04
CA GLY A 105 -19.43 -2.25 -4.71
C GLY A 105 -18.62 -0.96 -4.58
N GLY A 106 -18.04 -0.45 -5.66
CA GLY A 106 -17.33 0.83 -5.73
C GLY A 106 -16.64 1.29 -4.44
N PHE A 107 -17.09 2.41 -3.89
CA PHE A 107 -16.59 2.97 -2.63
C PHE A 107 -17.67 2.99 -1.55
N PRO A 108 -17.31 2.92 -0.26
CA PRO A 108 -15.97 2.62 0.24
C PRO A 108 -15.67 1.11 0.20
N PHE A 109 -14.40 0.76 0.28
CA PHE A 109 -13.98 -0.63 0.40
C PHE A 109 -12.95 -0.79 1.52
N GLY A 110 -12.61 -2.03 1.86
CA GLY A 110 -11.65 -2.34 2.90
C GLY A 110 -12.29 -2.78 4.20
N GLY A 111 -11.69 -3.73 4.87
CA GLY A 111 -12.15 -4.28 6.14
C GLY A 111 -11.56 -3.57 7.34
N PHE A 112 -10.26 -3.34 7.33
CA PHE A 112 -9.53 -2.72 8.44
C PHE A 112 -9.86 -1.22 8.54
N VAL A 113 -9.67 -0.50 7.43
CA VAL A 113 -10.03 0.91 7.30
C VAL A 113 -10.82 1.07 6.01
N LYS A 114 -11.93 1.80 6.07
CA LYS A 114 -12.72 2.06 4.86
C LYS A 114 -12.01 3.06 3.97
N ILE A 115 -11.86 2.70 2.70
CA ILE A 115 -11.15 3.48 1.69
C ILE A 115 -12.18 4.09 0.74
N GLY A 116 -12.27 5.42 0.72
CA GLY A 116 -13.05 6.18 -0.24
C GLY A 116 -12.18 6.61 -1.42
N PRO A 117 -12.76 7.37 -2.38
CA PRO A 117 -12.02 7.80 -3.55
C PRO A 117 -10.79 8.68 -3.22
N GLU A 118 -10.92 9.61 -2.30
CA GLU A 118 -9.81 10.49 -1.91
C GLU A 118 -8.69 9.71 -1.24
N GLU A 119 -9.06 8.76 -0.37
CA GLU A 119 -8.11 7.89 0.32
C GLU A 119 -7.39 6.98 -0.65
N MET A 120 -8.07 6.45 -1.65
CA MET A 120 -7.44 5.65 -2.69
C MET A 120 -6.42 6.46 -3.48
N GLU A 121 -6.75 7.70 -3.84
CA GLU A 121 -5.81 8.58 -4.53
C GLU A 121 -4.58 8.88 -3.66
N GLU A 122 -4.78 9.10 -2.37
CA GLU A 122 -3.67 9.36 -1.44
C GLU A 122 -2.74 8.15 -1.35
N ILE A 123 -3.29 6.94 -1.23
CA ILE A 123 -2.48 5.72 -1.20
C ILE A 123 -1.68 5.58 -2.51
N LEU A 124 -2.30 5.82 -3.64
CA LEU A 124 -1.63 5.76 -4.94
C LEU A 124 -0.53 6.82 -5.07
N ARG A 125 -0.74 8.01 -4.52
CA ARG A 125 0.32 9.04 -4.49
C ARG A 125 1.52 8.60 -3.67
N ARG A 126 1.30 7.85 -2.59
CA ARG A 126 2.37 7.28 -1.78
C ARG A 126 3.15 6.19 -2.51
N CYS A 127 2.62 5.68 -3.62
CA CYS A 127 3.31 4.72 -4.48
C CYS A 127 4.28 5.40 -5.45
N GLN A 128 4.24 6.73 -5.59
CA GLN A 128 5.14 7.47 -6.47
C GLN A 128 6.54 7.53 -5.87
N GLY A 129 7.52 7.45 -6.74
CA GLY A 129 8.92 7.53 -6.36
C GLY A 129 9.48 8.94 -6.37
#